data_e3180657404b4d3e352d0c0fe257d84a
#
_entry.id   e3180657404b4d3e352d0c0fe257d84a
#
_cell.length_a   1.000
_cell.length_b   1.000
_cell.length_c   1.000
_cell.angle_alpha   90.00
_cell.angle_beta   90.00
_cell.angle_gamma   90.00
#
_symmetry.space_group_name_H-M   'P 1'
#
loop_
_entity.id
_entity.type
_entity.pdbx_description
1 polymer ?
#
loop_
_entity_poly.entity_id
_entity_poly.type
_entity_poly.pdbx_seq_one_letter_code
_entity_poly.pdbx_strand_id
1 'polypeptide(L)'
;WGGTSWKGVDCSGFTRMIYLSQGILLPRDASQQVAEGQLIATKIDEFSKLEKGDLLFFGRITPEGQEKVTHVGMWLGDNQFIHSSGLVRIASMDANSPVYDAFNKNRFLRAKRILPMP
;
A
#
# COMPACT_ATOMS: atom_id res chain seq x y z
N TRP A 1 -16.40 -6.49 -17.06
CA TRP A 1 -15.54 -6.48 -15.92
C TRP A 1 -15.58 -7.76 -15.15
N GLY A 2 -16.70 -8.24 -15.04
CA GLY A 2 -17.09 -9.53 -14.60
C GLY A 2 -15.96 -10.41 -14.09
N GLY A 3 -15.54 -11.34 -14.91
CA GLY A 3 -14.53 -12.32 -14.52
C GLY A 3 -13.17 -11.78 -14.17
N THR A 4 -12.94 -10.51 -14.47
CA THR A 4 -11.64 -9.88 -14.15
C THR A 4 -11.66 -9.14 -12.83
N SER A 5 -12.81 -9.05 -12.18
CA SER A 5 -13.02 -8.09 -11.11
C SER A 5 -11.90 -8.07 -10.08
N TRP A 6 -11.77 -9.11 -9.26
CA TRP A 6 -10.81 -9.07 -8.16
C TRP A 6 -9.60 -9.96 -8.36
N LYS A 7 -9.63 -10.82 -9.38
CA LYS A 7 -8.49 -11.64 -9.75
C LYS A 7 -7.71 -10.96 -10.86
N GLY A 8 -6.39 -11.10 -10.82
CA GLY A 8 -5.53 -10.57 -11.85
C GLY A 8 -5.24 -9.08 -11.75
N VAL A 9 -5.81 -8.39 -10.75
CA VAL A 9 -5.49 -7.00 -10.50
C VAL A 9 -4.20 -6.98 -9.69
N ASP A 10 -3.17 -6.30 -10.20
CA ASP A 10 -1.92 -6.17 -9.44
C ASP A 10 -2.06 -5.10 -8.35
N CYS A 11 -1.02 -4.98 -7.51
CA CYS A 11 -1.06 -4.12 -6.34
C CYS A 11 -1.34 -2.65 -6.68
N SER A 12 -0.61 -2.12 -7.65
CA SER A 12 -0.76 -0.72 -8.03
C SER A 12 -2.03 -0.48 -8.85
N GLY A 13 -2.48 -1.47 -9.62
CA GLY A 13 -3.75 -1.40 -10.31
C GLY A 13 -4.92 -1.31 -9.35
N PHE A 14 -4.85 -2.06 -8.25
CA PHE A 14 -5.87 -2.03 -7.22
C PHE A 14 -5.96 -0.67 -6.54
N THR A 15 -4.83 -0.12 -6.08
CA THR A 15 -4.83 1.20 -5.43
C THR A 15 -5.25 2.29 -6.41
N ARG A 16 -4.81 2.21 -7.66
CA ARG A 16 -5.20 3.15 -8.70
C ARG A 16 -6.71 3.14 -8.92
N MET A 17 -7.31 1.97 -8.95
CA MET A 17 -8.75 1.80 -9.13
C MET A 17 -9.54 2.42 -7.97
N ILE A 18 -9.11 2.18 -6.73
CA ILE A 18 -9.77 2.73 -5.55
C ILE A 18 -9.73 4.26 -5.58
N TYR A 19 -8.55 4.84 -5.83
CA TYR A 19 -8.45 6.30 -5.86
C TYR A 19 -9.17 6.92 -7.05
N LEU A 20 -9.21 6.22 -8.19
CA LEU A 20 -9.96 6.70 -9.34
C LEU A 20 -11.46 6.81 -9.02
N SER A 21 -12.00 5.89 -8.22
CA SER A 21 -13.40 5.97 -7.77
C SER A 21 -13.66 7.21 -6.92
N GLN A 22 -12.64 7.82 -6.37
CA GLN A 22 -12.72 9.08 -5.61
C GLN A 22 -12.33 10.29 -6.46
N GLY A 23 -12.16 10.10 -7.77
CA GLY A 23 -11.80 11.18 -8.67
C GLY A 23 -10.31 11.51 -8.70
N ILE A 24 -9.46 10.66 -8.15
CA ILE A 24 -8.01 10.88 -8.10
C ILE A 24 -7.33 9.87 -9.01
N LEU A 25 -6.58 10.37 -9.99
CA LEU A 25 -5.84 9.50 -10.90
C LEU A 25 -4.41 9.35 -10.42
N LEU A 26 -4.09 8.14 -9.91
CA LEU A 26 -2.72 7.81 -9.52
C LEU A 26 -1.92 7.30 -10.72
N PRO A 27 -0.59 7.42 -10.67
CA PRO A 27 0.27 6.75 -11.66
C PRO A 27 0.03 5.24 -11.68
N ARG A 28 0.45 4.58 -12.77
CA ARG A 28 0.16 3.16 -13.00
C ARG A 28 0.92 2.24 -12.05
N ASP A 29 2.18 2.54 -11.77
CA ASP A 29 3.06 1.61 -11.04
C ASP A 29 3.31 2.06 -9.60
N ALA A 30 3.53 1.09 -8.71
CA ALA A 30 3.82 1.38 -7.29
C ALA A 30 5.05 2.28 -7.16
N SER A 31 6.08 2.05 -7.96
CA SER A 31 7.30 2.86 -7.94
C SER A 31 7.05 4.32 -8.33
N GLN A 32 5.96 4.59 -9.04
CA GLN A 32 5.55 5.95 -9.40
C GLN A 32 4.58 6.52 -8.38
N GLN A 33 3.70 5.69 -7.84
CA GLN A 33 2.71 6.12 -6.84
C GLN A 33 3.40 6.62 -5.57
N VAL A 34 4.54 6.07 -5.22
CA VAL A 34 5.28 6.45 -4.01
C VAL A 34 5.75 7.91 -4.05
N ALA A 35 5.83 8.51 -5.23
CA ALA A 35 6.19 9.92 -5.38
C ALA A 35 5.00 10.87 -5.12
N GLU A 36 3.79 10.34 -5.01
CA GLU A 36 2.59 11.15 -4.85
C GLU A 36 2.28 11.41 -3.38
N GLY A 37 1.56 12.50 -3.13
CA GLY A 37 1.03 12.79 -1.81
C GLY A 37 2.03 13.21 -0.78
N GLN A 38 1.61 13.15 0.48
CA GLN A 38 2.38 13.59 1.63
C GLN A 38 2.99 12.40 2.35
N LEU A 39 4.28 12.48 2.65
CA LEU A 39 4.96 11.47 3.45
C LEU A 39 4.40 11.45 4.88
N ILE A 40 4.01 10.28 5.35
CA ILE A 40 3.63 10.09 6.73
C ILE A 40 4.81 9.43 7.44
N ALA A 41 5.44 10.18 8.34
CA ALA A 41 6.59 9.68 9.08
C ALA A 41 6.13 8.54 9.99
N THR A 42 6.49 7.32 9.62
CA THR A 42 6.11 6.14 10.38
C THR A 42 7.23 5.12 10.28
N LYS A 43 7.41 4.37 11.36
CA LYS A 43 8.39 3.31 11.45
C LYS A 43 7.67 1.99 11.58
N ILE A 44 8.40 0.90 11.32
CA ILE A 44 7.88 -0.44 11.57
C ILE A 44 7.44 -0.53 13.04
N ASP A 45 6.28 -1.12 13.28
CA ASP A 45 5.63 -1.25 14.59
C ASP A 45 5.17 0.08 15.21
N GLU A 46 5.25 1.20 14.48
CA GLU A 46 4.77 2.50 14.94
C GLU A 46 3.78 3.08 13.93
N PHE A 47 2.64 2.42 13.77
CA PHE A 47 1.67 2.75 12.73
C PHE A 47 0.54 3.68 13.20
N SER A 48 0.67 4.26 14.39
CA SER A 48 -0.40 5.06 14.98
C SER A 48 -0.75 6.34 14.22
N LYS A 49 0.17 6.85 13.41
CA LYS A 49 -0.07 8.06 12.61
C LYS A 49 -0.81 7.78 11.32
N LEU A 50 -0.94 6.52 10.94
CA LEU A 50 -1.60 6.15 9.70
C LEU A 50 -3.11 6.29 9.82
N GLU A 51 -3.73 6.72 8.73
CA GLU A 51 -5.19 6.85 8.62
C GLU A 51 -5.68 5.96 7.50
N LYS A 52 -6.93 5.55 7.59
CA LYS A 52 -7.56 4.74 6.57
C LYS A 52 -7.41 5.40 5.20
N GLY A 53 -6.95 4.64 4.23
CA GLY A 53 -6.72 5.14 2.88
C GLY A 53 -5.27 5.50 2.59
N ASP A 54 -4.42 5.61 3.62
CA ASP A 54 -3.00 5.85 3.38
C ASP A 54 -2.39 4.69 2.60
N LEU A 55 -1.48 5.02 1.67
CA LEU A 55 -0.80 4.00 0.89
C LEU A 55 0.47 3.56 1.60
N LEU A 56 0.66 2.25 1.69
CA LEU A 56 1.85 1.63 2.25
C LEU A 56 2.68 1.07 1.10
N PHE A 57 3.97 1.40 1.10
CA PHE A 57 4.87 0.96 0.06
C PHE A 57 5.88 -0.02 0.62
N PHE A 58 6.10 -1.10 -0.09
CA PHE A 58 6.94 -2.22 0.31
C PHE A 58 7.99 -2.49 -0.77
N GLY A 59 9.10 -3.05 -0.38
CA GLY A 59 10.15 -3.37 -1.31
C GLY A 59 11.45 -3.71 -0.59
N ARG A 60 12.55 -3.16 -1.09
CA ARG A 60 13.86 -3.43 -0.52
C ARG A 60 14.76 -2.20 -0.63
N ILE A 61 15.82 -2.23 0.15
CA ILE A 61 16.91 -1.25 0.04
C ILE A 61 17.99 -1.88 -0.83
N THR A 62 18.41 -1.17 -1.87
CA THR A 62 19.46 -1.67 -2.76
C THR A 62 20.83 -1.59 -2.07
N PRO A 63 21.86 -2.30 -2.61
CA PRO A 63 23.23 -2.15 -2.07
C PRO A 63 23.74 -0.72 -2.05
N GLU A 64 23.21 0.16 -2.95
CA GLU A 64 23.57 1.57 -3.02
C GLU A 64 22.77 2.43 -2.03
N GLY A 65 21.93 1.82 -1.21
CA GLY A 65 21.14 2.52 -0.19
C GLY A 65 19.85 3.15 -0.69
N GLN A 66 19.41 2.81 -1.89
CA GLN A 66 18.19 3.35 -2.47
C GLN A 66 16.99 2.44 -2.20
N GLU A 67 15.81 3.04 -2.02
CA GLU A 67 14.58 2.26 -1.90
C GLU A 67 14.11 1.80 -3.26
N LYS A 68 13.81 0.52 -3.38
CA LYS A 68 13.18 -0.05 -4.55
C LYS A 68 11.79 -0.52 -4.19
N VAL A 69 10.78 0.25 -4.59
CA VAL A 69 9.38 -0.06 -4.32
C VAL A 69 8.89 -1.12 -5.30
N THR A 70 8.37 -2.22 -4.77
CA THR A 70 7.88 -3.33 -5.58
C THR A 70 6.42 -3.69 -5.28
N HIS A 71 5.83 -3.12 -4.24
CA HIS A 71 4.47 -3.46 -3.83
C HIS A 71 3.82 -2.28 -3.12
N VAL A 72 2.50 -2.20 -3.19
CA VAL A 72 1.72 -1.16 -2.51
C VAL A 72 0.44 -1.77 -1.96
N GLY A 73 0.03 -1.30 -0.79
CA GLY A 73 -1.24 -1.64 -0.18
C GLY A 73 -1.89 -0.38 0.39
N MET A 74 -3.08 -0.55 0.97
CA MET A 74 -3.84 0.56 1.54
C MET A 74 -4.20 0.26 2.98
N TRP A 75 -3.91 1.21 3.87
CA TRP A 75 -4.18 1.08 5.30
C TRP A 75 -5.68 1.11 5.57
N LEU A 76 -6.14 0.21 6.43
CA LEU A 76 -7.54 0.12 6.85
C LEU A 76 -7.77 0.54 8.29
N GLY A 77 -6.71 0.68 9.08
CA GLY A 77 -6.80 0.86 10.53
C GLY A 77 -6.59 -0.47 11.25
N ASP A 78 -6.47 -0.43 12.57
CA ASP A 78 -6.30 -1.62 13.42
C ASP A 78 -5.17 -2.55 12.95
N ASN A 79 -4.07 -1.95 12.50
CA ASN A 79 -2.91 -2.66 11.97
C ASN A 79 -3.19 -3.49 10.71
N GLN A 80 -4.32 -3.25 10.05
CA GLN A 80 -4.69 -3.98 8.84
C GLN A 80 -4.50 -3.14 7.59
N PHE A 81 -4.19 -3.82 6.50
CA PHE A 81 -4.13 -3.20 5.17
C PHE A 81 -4.72 -4.15 4.13
N ILE A 82 -5.20 -3.57 3.05
CA ILE A 82 -5.74 -4.33 1.92
C ILE A 82 -4.79 -4.17 0.74
N HIS A 83 -4.52 -5.26 0.05
CA HIS A 83 -3.60 -5.25 -1.08
C HIS A 83 -3.95 -6.35 -2.07
N SER A 84 -3.33 -6.30 -3.24
CA SER A 84 -3.52 -7.31 -4.27
C SER A 84 -2.18 -7.83 -4.76
N SER A 85 -2.05 -9.16 -4.77
CA SER A 85 -0.93 -9.86 -5.40
C SER A 85 -1.54 -10.92 -6.33
N GLY A 86 -2.33 -10.45 -7.29
CA GLY A 86 -3.15 -11.30 -8.14
C GLY A 86 -4.49 -11.64 -7.52
N LEU A 87 -4.63 -11.46 -6.22
CA LEU A 87 -5.88 -11.65 -5.48
C LEU A 87 -5.91 -10.59 -4.38
N VAL A 88 -7.06 -9.93 -4.23
CA VAL A 88 -7.24 -8.89 -3.20
C VAL A 88 -7.41 -9.57 -1.85
N ARG A 89 -6.63 -9.13 -0.86
CA ARG A 89 -6.64 -9.69 0.50
C ARG A 89 -6.48 -8.61 1.54
N ILE A 90 -7.04 -8.88 2.72
CA ILE A 90 -6.75 -8.10 3.93
C ILE A 90 -5.63 -8.83 4.67
N ALA A 91 -4.64 -8.07 5.11
CA ALA A 91 -3.51 -8.56 5.87
C ALA A 91 -3.28 -7.68 7.08
N SER A 92 -2.43 -8.10 8.01
CA SER A 92 -2.16 -7.36 9.23
C SER A 92 -0.66 -7.21 9.48
N MET A 93 -0.31 -6.07 10.06
CA MET A 93 1.03 -5.82 10.60
C MET A 93 1.21 -6.39 12.01
N ASP A 94 0.13 -6.83 12.65
CA ASP A 94 0.15 -7.36 14.02
C ASP A 94 0.47 -8.85 14.01
N ALA A 95 1.57 -9.22 14.65
CA ALA A 95 2.04 -10.61 14.73
C ALA A 95 1.03 -11.55 15.39
N ASN A 96 0.08 -11.01 16.16
CA ASN A 96 -0.95 -11.81 16.82
C ASN A 96 -2.20 -11.99 15.96
N SER A 97 -2.26 -11.36 14.80
CA SER A 97 -3.42 -11.47 13.92
C SER A 97 -3.39 -12.78 13.12
N PRO A 98 -4.55 -13.43 12.90
CA PRO A 98 -4.61 -14.61 12.02
C PRO A 98 -4.28 -14.29 10.56
N VAL A 99 -4.29 -13.01 10.17
CA VAL A 99 -3.91 -12.59 8.81
C VAL A 99 -2.60 -11.82 8.81
N TYR A 100 -1.75 -12.07 9.79
CA TYR A 100 -0.43 -11.44 9.88
C TYR A 100 0.40 -11.73 8.63
N ASP A 101 0.99 -10.66 8.06
CA ASP A 101 1.82 -10.75 6.86
C ASP A 101 3.25 -10.33 7.20
N ALA A 102 4.02 -11.28 7.72
CA ALA A 102 5.41 -11.03 8.09
C ALA A 102 6.26 -10.65 6.89
N PHE A 103 5.97 -11.25 5.73
CA PHE A 103 6.73 -10.99 4.51
C PHE A 103 6.66 -9.50 4.12
N ASN A 104 5.46 -8.95 4.04
CA ASN A 104 5.31 -7.54 3.69
C ASN A 104 5.69 -6.60 4.83
N LYS A 105 5.39 -6.97 6.08
CA LYS A 105 5.80 -6.14 7.22
C LYS A 105 7.30 -5.89 7.21
N ASN A 106 8.08 -6.93 6.95
CA ASN A 106 9.54 -6.83 6.93
C ASN A 106 10.06 -6.06 5.71
N ARG A 107 9.21 -5.81 4.72
CA ARG A 107 9.55 -5.06 3.52
C ARG A 107 8.97 -3.65 3.50
N PHE A 108 8.34 -3.23 4.59
CA PHE A 108 7.74 -1.91 4.66
C PHE A 108 8.80 -0.83 4.51
N LEU A 109 8.57 0.12 3.59
CA LEU A 109 9.50 1.21 3.28
C LEU A 109 8.98 2.55 3.76
N ARG A 110 7.79 2.94 3.31
CA ARG A 110 7.20 4.22 3.67
C ARG A 110 5.71 4.25 3.40
N ALA A 111 5.04 5.22 4.02
CA ALA A 111 3.63 5.46 3.82
C ALA A 111 3.42 6.87 3.26
N LYS A 112 2.44 7.01 2.38
CA LYS A 112 2.07 8.29 1.76
C LYS A 112 0.57 8.50 1.89
N ARG A 113 0.19 9.73 2.17
CA ARG A 113 -1.22 10.12 2.19
C ARG A 113 -1.54 10.88 0.93
N ILE A 114 -2.48 10.35 0.16
CA ILE A 114 -2.93 10.99 -1.06
C ILE A 114 -4.05 11.95 -0.68
N LEU A 115 -3.78 13.24 -0.81
CA LEU A 115 -4.74 14.27 -0.45
C LEU A 115 -5.58 14.62 -1.67
N PRO A 116 -6.89 14.81 -1.49
CA PRO A 116 -7.72 15.28 -2.60
C PRO A 116 -7.27 16.65 -3.05
N MET A 117 -7.41 16.91 -4.33
CA MET A 117 -7.15 18.23 -4.88
C MET A 117 -8.19 19.20 -4.33
N PRO A 118 -7.77 20.40 -3.90
CA PRO A 118 -8.71 21.40 -3.41
C PRO A 118 -9.67 21.88 -4.48
#